data_29905a0070e80dc6fa66e81eb39704df
#
_entry.id   29905a0070e80dc6fa66e81eb39704df
#
_cell.length_a   1.000
_cell.length_b   1.000
_cell.length_c   1.000
_cell.angle_alpha   90.00
_cell.angle_beta   90.00
_cell.angle_gamma   90.00
#
_symmetry.space_group_name_H-M   'P 1'
#
loop_
_entity.id
_entity.type
_entity.pdbx_description
1 polymer ?
#
loop_
_entity_poly.entity_id
_entity_poly.type
_entity_poly.pdbx_seq_one_letter_code
_entity_poly.pdbx_strand_id
1 'polypeptide(L)'
;MYFDSHIHTEFSADSEMKVQDALRVAERQGLGLVFTEHLDYNYPSAGNEEFIFDPAAYWAAYEPLRSKGNLSLGVEMGMMESAREKNAAFLRRAPFDFVLGSIHFLDVKDLYYPETFEGREKREMYHEYLTVMRDEIYAHPFINALAHIDYIARNATFDDPELSYGDFTDDIDAVLRALVATDTVIEINTRRLSTPRGIKELAPIYRRYYELGGRYVTIGSDAHVPDGVSRNYDRARELARAFDLQIVTFRERQMRICE
;
A
#
# COMPACT_ATOMS: atom_id res chain seq x y z
N MET A 1 1.63 14.33 14.86
CA MET A 1 0.57 14.44 13.82
C MET A 1 0.44 13.10 13.12
N TYR A 2 -0.77 12.61 12.87
CA TYR A 2 -1.04 11.41 12.10
C TYR A 2 -1.11 11.71 10.61
N PHE A 3 -0.82 10.70 9.77
CA PHE A 3 -0.81 10.81 8.32
C PHE A 3 -1.67 9.72 7.67
N ASP A 4 -2.42 10.10 6.64
CA ASP A 4 -2.91 9.14 5.65
C ASP A 4 -1.78 8.92 4.64
N SER A 5 -1.20 7.74 4.69
CA SER A 5 0.06 7.44 4.00
C SER A 5 -0.10 6.75 2.64
N HIS A 6 -1.34 6.76 2.08
CA HIS A 6 -1.62 6.13 0.80
C HIS A 6 -2.73 6.88 0.06
N ILE A 7 -2.34 7.81 -0.80
CA ILE A 7 -3.23 8.73 -1.52
C ILE A 7 -2.75 8.87 -2.97
N HIS A 8 -3.69 8.84 -3.91
CA HIS A 8 -3.48 9.06 -5.33
C HIS A 8 -4.08 10.38 -5.80
N THR A 9 -3.32 11.11 -6.59
CA THR A 9 -3.77 12.35 -7.19
C THR A 9 -3.78 12.25 -8.72
N GLU A 10 -3.92 13.35 -9.41
CA GLU A 10 -3.92 13.44 -10.88
C GLU A 10 -2.62 12.97 -11.56
N PHE A 11 -1.58 12.58 -10.80
CA PHE A 11 -0.39 11.92 -11.34
C PHE A 11 -0.53 10.40 -11.46
N SER A 12 -1.51 9.80 -10.79
CA SER A 12 -1.90 8.40 -11.00
C SER A 12 -2.89 8.29 -12.15
N ALA A 13 -2.69 7.33 -13.06
CA ALA A 13 -3.49 7.18 -14.29
C ALA A 13 -4.98 6.96 -14.03
N ASP A 14 -5.35 6.45 -12.87
CA ASP A 14 -6.71 6.11 -12.45
C ASP A 14 -7.30 7.08 -11.43
N SER A 15 -6.66 8.24 -11.21
CA SER A 15 -7.15 9.25 -10.28
C SER A 15 -7.28 10.64 -10.96
N GLU A 16 -8.44 11.27 -10.78
CA GLU A 16 -8.66 12.67 -11.17
C GLU A 16 -8.63 13.63 -9.95
N MET A 17 -8.25 13.12 -8.76
CA MET A 17 -8.27 13.88 -7.54
C MET A 17 -7.25 15.03 -7.58
N LYS A 18 -7.75 16.26 -7.46
CA LYS A 18 -6.88 17.44 -7.38
C LYS A 18 -6.20 17.52 -6.02
N VAL A 19 -4.92 17.86 -6.03
CA VAL A 19 -4.12 17.99 -4.81
C VAL A 19 -4.77 18.92 -3.77
N GLN A 20 -5.39 20.02 -4.19
CA GLN A 20 -6.06 20.97 -3.29
C GLN A 20 -7.29 20.36 -2.61
N ASP A 21 -7.97 19.43 -3.27
CA ASP A 21 -9.14 18.74 -2.69
C ASP A 21 -8.69 17.78 -1.59
N ALA A 22 -7.66 16.98 -1.84
CA ALA A 22 -7.05 16.11 -0.84
C ALA A 22 -6.55 16.91 0.39
N LEU A 23 -5.79 17.98 0.16
CA LEU A 23 -5.26 18.84 1.23
C LEU A 23 -6.36 19.49 2.07
N ARG A 24 -7.47 19.93 1.45
CA ARG A 24 -8.62 20.49 2.18
C ARG A 24 -9.31 19.46 3.08
N VAL A 25 -9.40 18.21 2.64
CA VAL A 25 -9.97 17.14 3.48
C VAL A 25 -9.05 16.86 4.66
N ALA A 26 -7.76 16.71 4.42
CA ALA A 26 -6.76 16.46 5.46
C ALA A 26 -6.70 17.59 6.51
N GLU A 27 -6.73 18.86 6.08
CA GLU A 27 -6.73 20.02 6.97
C GLU A 27 -7.97 20.02 7.90
N ARG A 28 -9.15 19.70 7.38
CA ARG A 28 -10.38 19.59 8.18
C ARG A 28 -10.31 18.47 9.23
N GLN A 29 -9.56 17.42 8.94
CA GLN A 29 -9.41 16.26 9.83
C GLN A 29 -8.17 16.36 10.74
N GLY A 30 -7.33 17.38 10.55
CA GLY A 30 -6.09 17.54 11.32
C GLY A 30 -5.03 16.48 11.00
N LEU A 31 -5.04 15.93 9.77
CA LEU A 31 -4.12 14.91 9.29
C LEU A 31 -3.08 15.48 8.33
N GLY A 32 -1.92 14.84 8.26
CA GLY A 32 -1.01 14.97 7.15
C GLY A 32 -1.31 13.94 6.06
N LEU A 33 -0.74 14.14 4.88
CA LEU A 33 -0.86 13.23 3.74
C LEU A 33 0.50 12.77 3.25
N VAL A 34 0.55 11.55 2.72
CA VAL A 34 1.62 11.09 1.84
C VAL A 34 0.99 10.76 0.50
N PHE A 35 1.36 11.48 -0.55
CA PHE A 35 0.96 11.12 -1.90
C PHE A 35 1.83 9.97 -2.37
N THR A 36 1.21 8.91 -2.89
CA THR A 36 1.83 7.68 -3.33
C THR A 36 1.29 7.30 -4.69
N GLU A 37 1.69 8.06 -5.70
CA GLU A 37 1.21 7.84 -7.07
C GLU A 37 1.62 6.46 -7.58
N HIS A 38 0.80 5.85 -8.41
CA HIS A 38 1.06 4.55 -9.00
C HIS A 38 2.30 4.54 -9.89
N LEU A 39 3.14 3.53 -9.69
CA LEU A 39 4.23 3.18 -10.58
C LEU A 39 4.23 1.68 -10.83
N ASP A 40 3.59 1.26 -11.92
CA ASP A 40 3.49 -0.13 -12.33
C ASP A 40 4.13 -0.31 -13.72
N TYR A 41 5.41 -0.67 -13.73
CA TYR A 41 6.10 -1.01 -14.98
C TYR A 41 5.56 -2.31 -15.56
N ASN A 42 5.52 -2.38 -16.89
CA ASN A 42 5.05 -3.53 -17.63
C ASN A 42 3.56 -3.86 -17.37
N TYR A 43 2.77 -2.82 -17.06
CA TYR A 43 1.33 -2.96 -16.87
C TYR A 43 0.68 -3.69 -18.04
N PRO A 44 -0.05 -4.79 -17.83
CA PRO A 44 -0.59 -5.64 -18.90
C PRO A 44 -1.88 -5.08 -19.51
N SER A 45 -1.96 -3.77 -19.75
CA SER A 45 -3.18 -3.20 -20.31
C SER A 45 -3.32 -3.50 -21.81
N ALA A 46 -4.53 -3.82 -22.22
CA ALA A 46 -4.88 -3.94 -23.64
C ALA A 46 -4.94 -2.56 -24.35
N GLY A 47 -4.87 -1.46 -23.61
CA GLY A 47 -5.12 -0.10 -24.07
C GLY A 47 -3.93 0.86 -24.07
N ASN A 48 -2.71 0.42 -23.82
CA ASN A 48 -1.52 1.28 -23.61
C ASN A 48 -1.64 2.27 -22.44
N GLU A 49 -2.45 2.01 -21.45
CA GLU A 49 -2.46 2.77 -20.22
C GLU A 49 -1.16 2.49 -19.49
N GLU A 50 -0.37 3.52 -19.29
CA GLU A 50 0.88 3.42 -18.53
C GLU A 50 0.64 3.96 -17.12
N PHE A 51 0.73 3.11 -16.12
CA PHE A 51 0.79 3.51 -14.72
C PHE A 51 2.21 3.96 -14.37
N ILE A 52 2.68 4.99 -15.08
CA ILE A 52 4.01 5.58 -14.93
C ILE A 52 3.87 7.09 -14.99
N PHE A 53 4.48 7.79 -14.03
CA PHE A 53 4.52 9.24 -14.05
C PHE A 53 5.96 9.76 -14.13
N ASP A 54 6.14 11.04 -14.51
CA ASP A 54 7.45 11.68 -14.47
C ASP A 54 7.76 12.17 -13.05
N PRO A 55 8.74 11.56 -12.34
CA PRO A 55 9.05 11.93 -10.96
C PRO A 55 9.59 13.35 -10.82
N ALA A 56 10.23 13.91 -11.84
CA ALA A 56 10.70 15.28 -11.80
C ALA A 56 9.54 16.29 -11.89
N ALA A 57 8.58 16.02 -12.78
CA ALA A 57 7.36 16.82 -12.89
C ALA A 57 6.50 16.74 -11.61
N TYR A 58 6.32 15.55 -11.07
CA TYR A 58 5.63 15.32 -9.79
C TYR A 58 6.27 16.10 -8.65
N TRP A 59 7.59 15.99 -8.51
CA TRP A 59 8.32 16.69 -7.46
C TRP A 59 8.20 18.20 -7.63
N ALA A 60 8.43 18.73 -8.83
CA ALA A 60 8.35 20.17 -9.10
C ALA A 60 6.95 20.75 -8.81
N ALA A 61 5.89 19.98 -9.07
CA ALA A 61 4.51 20.40 -8.83
C ALA A 61 4.16 20.45 -7.32
N TYR A 62 4.64 19.48 -6.53
CA TYR A 62 4.17 19.29 -5.16
C TYR A 62 5.18 19.64 -4.06
N GLU A 63 6.47 19.75 -4.36
CA GLU A 63 7.48 20.16 -3.40
C GLU A 63 7.15 21.50 -2.70
N PRO A 64 6.68 22.55 -3.40
CA PRO A 64 6.32 23.81 -2.74
C PRO A 64 5.21 23.69 -1.70
N LEU A 65 4.34 22.68 -1.81
CA LEU A 65 3.23 22.43 -0.88
C LEU A 65 3.69 21.80 0.44
N ARG A 66 4.90 21.25 0.49
CA ARG A 66 5.47 20.58 1.67
C ARG A 66 5.89 21.54 2.79
N SER A 67 5.87 22.85 2.55
CA SER A 67 6.36 23.86 3.50
C SER A 67 5.67 23.87 4.86
N LYS A 68 4.41 23.40 4.93
CA LYS A 68 3.66 23.28 6.19
C LYS A 68 4.03 22.03 7.01
N GLY A 69 4.84 21.12 6.50
CA GLY A 69 5.26 19.89 7.19
C GLY A 69 4.20 18.80 7.29
N ASN A 70 3.04 18.98 6.68
CA ASN A 70 1.91 18.03 6.70
C ASN A 70 1.73 17.27 5.37
N LEU A 71 2.70 17.38 4.45
CA LEU A 71 2.72 16.66 3.18
C LEU A 71 4.08 16.00 2.98
N SER A 72 4.07 14.71 2.67
CA SER A 72 5.20 13.95 2.16
C SER A 72 4.91 13.46 0.75
N LEU A 73 5.95 13.28 -0.07
CA LEU A 73 5.85 12.82 -1.45
C LEU A 73 6.48 11.45 -1.57
N GLY A 74 5.65 10.47 -1.87
CA GLY A 74 6.02 9.07 -2.02
C GLY A 74 5.66 8.52 -3.40
N VAL A 75 5.71 7.22 -3.48
CA VAL A 75 5.31 6.43 -4.65
C VAL A 75 4.76 5.09 -4.18
N GLU A 76 3.65 4.65 -4.76
CA GLU A 76 3.22 3.27 -4.69
C GLU A 76 3.80 2.51 -5.88
N MET A 77 4.60 1.51 -5.58
CA MET A 77 5.44 0.83 -6.54
C MET A 77 5.01 -0.62 -6.70
N GLY A 78 4.55 -0.98 -7.88
CA GLY A 78 4.29 -2.37 -8.24
C GLY A 78 5.58 -3.18 -8.22
N MET A 79 5.61 -4.17 -7.34
CA MET A 79 6.74 -5.06 -7.17
C MET A 79 6.60 -6.28 -8.06
N MET A 80 7.50 -6.43 -9.00
CA MET A 80 7.61 -7.63 -9.84
C MET A 80 9.06 -7.81 -10.32
N GLU A 81 9.44 -9.04 -10.57
CA GLU A 81 10.80 -9.40 -10.97
C GLU A 81 11.30 -8.60 -12.19
N SER A 82 10.47 -8.49 -13.21
CA SER A 82 10.81 -7.79 -14.46
C SER A 82 10.92 -6.26 -14.32
N ALA A 83 10.46 -5.69 -13.20
CA ALA A 83 10.48 -4.25 -12.93
C ALA A 83 11.57 -3.81 -11.94
N ARG A 84 12.26 -4.72 -11.25
CA ARG A 84 13.20 -4.41 -10.14
C ARG A 84 14.23 -3.34 -10.49
N GLU A 85 14.91 -3.49 -11.63
CA GLU A 85 15.93 -2.51 -12.06
C GLU A 85 15.32 -1.17 -12.44
N LYS A 86 14.16 -1.18 -13.12
CA LYS A 86 13.42 0.03 -13.49
C LYS A 86 12.94 0.77 -12.24
N ASN A 87 12.40 0.05 -11.26
CA ASN A 87 11.97 0.58 -9.97
C ASN A 87 13.13 1.27 -9.24
N ALA A 88 14.26 0.60 -9.11
CA ALA A 88 15.47 1.17 -8.51
C ALA A 88 15.99 2.40 -9.28
N ALA A 89 15.90 2.39 -10.62
CA ALA A 89 16.29 3.53 -11.45
C ALA A 89 15.35 4.72 -11.27
N PHE A 90 14.06 4.49 -11.17
CA PHE A 90 13.04 5.51 -10.96
C PHE A 90 13.27 6.30 -9.66
N LEU A 91 13.56 5.60 -8.56
CA LEU A 91 13.79 6.22 -7.25
C LEU A 91 15.00 7.19 -7.22
N ARG A 92 15.94 7.06 -8.14
CA ARG A 92 17.09 7.98 -8.26
C ARG A 92 16.75 9.32 -8.93
N ARG A 93 15.56 9.44 -9.52
CA ARG A 93 15.16 10.63 -10.30
C ARG A 93 14.50 11.73 -9.46
N ALA A 94 14.03 11.41 -8.22
CA ALA A 94 13.49 12.38 -7.27
C ALA A 94 13.75 11.92 -5.82
N PRO A 95 13.84 12.85 -4.85
CA PRO A 95 14.11 12.52 -3.45
C PRO A 95 12.82 12.14 -2.70
N PHE A 96 12.22 11.01 -3.07
CA PHE A 96 10.99 10.53 -2.44
C PHE A 96 11.12 10.39 -0.92
N ASP A 97 10.08 10.80 -0.21
CA ASP A 97 9.97 10.65 1.25
C ASP A 97 9.61 9.21 1.66
N PHE A 98 8.83 8.52 0.81
CA PHE A 98 8.23 7.23 1.13
C PHE A 98 8.11 6.35 -0.12
N VAL A 99 8.38 5.07 0.02
CA VAL A 99 8.14 4.06 -1.01
C VAL A 99 7.28 2.95 -0.43
N LEU A 100 6.09 2.83 -0.96
CA LEU A 100 5.11 1.81 -0.65
C LEU A 100 5.20 0.72 -1.71
N GLY A 101 5.44 -0.52 -1.33
CA GLY A 101 5.56 -1.65 -2.25
C GLY A 101 4.25 -2.43 -2.34
N SER A 102 3.79 -2.73 -3.55
CA SER A 102 2.49 -3.37 -3.81
C SER A 102 2.61 -4.56 -4.73
N ILE A 103 1.74 -5.55 -4.56
CA ILE A 103 1.58 -6.65 -5.53
C ILE A 103 0.22 -6.48 -6.21
N HIS A 104 0.24 -5.94 -7.42
CA HIS A 104 -0.96 -5.74 -8.24
C HIS A 104 -1.17 -6.86 -9.26
N PHE A 105 -0.10 -7.61 -9.57
CA PHE A 105 -0.09 -8.61 -10.63
C PHE A 105 0.35 -9.98 -10.12
N LEU A 106 -0.25 -11.02 -10.71
CA LEU A 106 0.32 -12.35 -10.69
C LEU A 106 0.60 -12.78 -12.14
N ASP A 107 1.82 -13.24 -12.39
CA ASP A 107 2.38 -13.46 -13.72
C ASP A 107 2.22 -12.23 -14.62
N VAL A 108 1.52 -11.94 -15.44
CA VAL A 108 1.25 -10.72 -16.20
C VAL A 108 -0.23 -10.35 -16.17
N LYS A 109 -0.95 -10.82 -15.15
CA LYS A 109 -2.38 -10.59 -15.00
C LYS A 109 -2.65 -9.68 -13.82
N ASP A 110 -3.39 -8.62 -14.07
CA ASP A 110 -3.80 -7.67 -13.06
C ASP A 110 -4.92 -8.26 -12.18
N LEU A 111 -4.72 -8.22 -10.88
CA LEU A 111 -5.67 -8.69 -9.86
C LEU A 111 -6.91 -7.79 -9.73
N TYR A 112 -6.92 -6.65 -10.40
CA TYR A 112 -8.11 -5.80 -10.50
C TYR A 112 -9.22 -6.43 -11.33
N TYR A 113 -8.85 -7.20 -12.37
CA TYR A 113 -9.81 -7.76 -13.32
C TYR A 113 -10.34 -9.14 -12.87
N PRO A 114 -11.68 -9.34 -12.82
CA PRO A 114 -12.29 -10.61 -12.47
C PRO A 114 -11.81 -11.81 -13.30
N GLU A 115 -11.48 -11.58 -14.55
CA GLU A 115 -10.99 -12.60 -15.49
C GLU A 115 -9.68 -13.25 -15.04
N THR A 116 -8.92 -12.57 -14.20
CA THR A 116 -7.67 -13.09 -13.64
C THR A 116 -7.91 -14.31 -12.73
N PHE A 117 -9.11 -14.41 -12.17
CA PHE A 117 -9.49 -15.50 -11.26
C PHE A 117 -10.19 -16.67 -11.95
N GLU A 118 -10.56 -16.54 -13.24
CA GLU A 118 -11.28 -17.58 -13.96
C GLU A 118 -10.46 -18.86 -14.08
N GLY A 119 -11.10 -19.98 -13.75
CA GLY A 119 -10.49 -21.31 -13.82
C GLY A 119 -9.36 -21.57 -12.83
N ARG A 120 -9.17 -20.67 -11.83
CA ARG A 120 -8.17 -20.82 -10.78
C ARG A 120 -8.80 -21.31 -9.48
N GLU A 121 -8.03 -22.07 -8.73
CA GLU A 121 -8.40 -22.47 -7.36
C GLU A 121 -7.89 -21.42 -6.35
N LYS A 122 -8.78 -20.97 -5.44
CA LYS A 122 -8.44 -19.94 -4.43
C LYS A 122 -7.15 -20.26 -3.69
N ARG A 123 -7.01 -21.50 -3.20
CA ARG A 123 -5.88 -21.90 -2.37
C ARG A 123 -4.54 -21.78 -3.12
N GLU A 124 -4.51 -22.20 -4.37
CA GLU A 124 -3.31 -22.13 -5.20
C GLU A 124 -2.95 -20.69 -5.52
N MET A 125 -3.93 -19.88 -5.90
CA MET A 125 -3.71 -18.50 -6.29
C MET A 125 -3.27 -17.61 -5.11
N TYR A 126 -3.84 -17.81 -3.93
CA TYR A 126 -3.47 -17.06 -2.74
C TYR A 126 -2.10 -17.48 -2.19
N HIS A 127 -1.77 -18.77 -2.27
CA HIS A 127 -0.41 -19.23 -1.99
C HIS A 127 0.62 -18.59 -2.92
N GLU A 128 0.34 -18.57 -4.23
CA GLU A 128 1.20 -17.91 -5.22
C GLU A 128 1.37 -16.42 -4.92
N TYR A 129 0.27 -15.71 -4.67
CA TYR A 129 0.27 -14.28 -4.32
C TYR A 129 1.15 -13.97 -3.11
N LEU A 130 0.99 -14.72 -2.03
CA LEU A 130 1.76 -14.53 -0.80
C LEU A 130 3.24 -14.93 -0.99
N THR A 131 3.50 -15.94 -1.81
CA THR A 131 4.86 -16.36 -2.19
C THR A 131 5.57 -15.25 -2.96
N VAL A 132 4.94 -14.71 -4.00
CA VAL A 132 5.46 -13.58 -4.78
C VAL A 132 5.69 -12.37 -3.87
N MET A 133 4.73 -12.04 -3.02
CA MET A 133 4.84 -10.91 -2.08
C MET A 133 6.05 -11.07 -1.16
N ARG A 134 6.26 -12.24 -0.57
CA ARG A 134 7.44 -12.54 0.25
C ARG A 134 8.75 -12.34 -0.52
N ASP A 135 8.84 -12.90 -1.71
CA ASP A 135 10.06 -12.87 -2.52
C ASP A 135 10.38 -11.46 -3.02
N GLU A 136 9.35 -10.70 -3.39
CA GLU A 136 9.51 -9.32 -3.83
C GLU A 136 9.85 -8.35 -2.68
N ILE A 137 9.44 -8.61 -1.44
CA ILE A 137 9.91 -7.86 -0.27
C ILE A 137 11.44 -7.97 -0.15
N TYR A 138 12.01 -9.17 -0.26
CA TYR A 138 13.46 -9.34 -0.22
C TYR A 138 14.17 -8.73 -1.43
N ALA A 139 13.53 -8.75 -2.59
CA ALA A 139 14.10 -8.25 -3.84
C ALA A 139 14.01 -6.72 -4.00
N HIS A 140 13.17 -6.04 -3.18
CA HIS A 140 12.99 -4.60 -3.19
C HIS A 140 13.42 -3.97 -1.84
N PRO A 141 14.70 -4.02 -1.46
CA PRO A 141 15.18 -3.56 -0.14
C PRO A 141 15.02 -2.05 0.07
N PHE A 142 14.51 -1.36 -0.91
CA PHE A 142 14.28 0.09 -0.88
C PHE A 142 12.82 0.47 -0.54
N ILE A 143 11.90 -0.47 -0.36
CA ILE A 143 10.56 -0.13 0.11
C ILE A 143 10.58 0.21 1.61
N ASN A 144 9.71 1.12 2.02
CA ASN A 144 9.54 1.48 3.43
C ASN A 144 8.40 0.72 4.07
N ALA A 145 7.35 0.45 3.29
CA ALA A 145 6.18 -0.29 3.75
C ALA A 145 5.66 -1.22 2.66
N LEU A 146 4.99 -2.31 3.08
CA LEU A 146 4.17 -3.15 2.23
C LEU A 146 2.73 -2.63 2.26
N ALA A 147 2.14 -2.36 1.10
CA ALA A 147 0.74 -1.98 0.93
C ALA A 147 -0.18 -3.19 1.12
N HIS A 148 -1.42 -2.90 1.43
CA HIS A 148 -2.60 -3.78 1.36
C HIS A 148 -2.33 -5.28 1.13
N ILE A 149 -1.87 -5.99 2.16
CA ILE A 149 -1.56 -7.44 2.09
C ILE A 149 -2.71 -8.29 1.50
N ASP A 150 -3.93 -7.79 1.58
CA ASP A 150 -5.15 -8.44 1.12
C ASP A 150 -5.69 -7.93 -0.22
N TYR A 151 -4.85 -7.30 -1.06
CA TYR A 151 -5.30 -6.74 -2.35
C TYR A 151 -5.98 -7.78 -3.23
N ILE A 152 -5.45 -9.01 -3.30
CA ILE A 152 -6.04 -10.12 -4.07
C ILE A 152 -7.51 -10.38 -3.72
N ALA A 153 -7.90 -10.16 -2.46
CA ALA A 153 -9.26 -10.40 -2.00
C ALA A 153 -10.28 -9.34 -2.42
N ARG A 154 -9.83 -8.21 -2.98
CA ARG A 154 -10.71 -7.08 -3.34
C ARG A 154 -11.63 -7.39 -4.50
N ASN A 155 -11.11 -8.06 -5.53
CA ASN A 155 -11.81 -8.32 -6.78
C ASN A 155 -11.92 -9.82 -7.10
N ALA A 156 -11.51 -10.71 -6.19
CA ALA A 156 -11.59 -12.15 -6.36
C ALA A 156 -13.05 -12.61 -6.51
N THR A 157 -13.26 -13.51 -7.45
CA THR A 157 -14.59 -14.04 -7.83
C THR A 157 -14.94 -15.35 -7.15
N PHE A 158 -14.17 -15.77 -6.17
CA PHE A 158 -14.46 -16.98 -5.37
C PHE A 158 -15.67 -16.78 -4.46
N ASP A 159 -16.39 -17.85 -4.13
CA ASP A 159 -17.55 -17.81 -3.21
C ASP A 159 -17.19 -17.15 -1.86
N ASP A 160 -15.99 -17.42 -1.37
CA ASP A 160 -15.37 -16.73 -0.24
C ASP A 160 -14.03 -16.13 -0.67
N PRO A 161 -13.97 -14.81 -0.98
CA PRO A 161 -12.76 -14.18 -1.45
C PRO A 161 -11.82 -13.73 -0.33
N GLU A 162 -12.14 -13.98 0.94
CA GLU A 162 -11.35 -13.44 2.05
C GLU A 162 -9.95 -14.07 2.16
N LEU A 163 -8.96 -13.24 2.49
CA LEU A 163 -7.64 -13.70 2.91
C LEU A 163 -7.68 -13.95 4.43
N SER A 164 -8.12 -15.16 4.81
CA SER A 164 -8.20 -15.55 6.21
C SER A 164 -6.84 -16.02 6.72
N TYR A 165 -6.40 -15.49 7.86
CA TYR A 165 -5.15 -15.93 8.49
C TYR A 165 -5.16 -17.44 8.77
N GLY A 166 -6.32 -18.00 9.19
CA GLY A 166 -6.44 -19.42 9.50
C GLY A 166 -6.23 -20.36 8.31
N ASP A 167 -6.60 -19.92 7.11
CA ASP A 167 -6.49 -20.72 5.89
C ASP A 167 -5.09 -20.66 5.26
N PHE A 168 -4.33 -19.58 5.51
CA PHE A 168 -3.04 -19.28 4.89
C PHE A 168 -1.96 -18.94 5.93
N THR A 169 -2.00 -19.58 7.10
CA THR A 169 -1.12 -19.27 8.24
C THR A 169 0.36 -19.27 7.87
N ASP A 170 0.85 -20.33 7.22
CA ASP A 170 2.27 -20.47 6.90
C ASP A 170 2.73 -19.44 5.87
N ASP A 171 1.90 -19.15 4.87
CA ASP A 171 2.19 -18.20 3.80
C ASP A 171 2.19 -16.77 4.34
N ILE A 172 1.17 -16.40 5.13
CA ILE A 172 1.10 -15.09 5.78
C ILE A 172 2.26 -14.92 6.77
N ASP A 173 2.56 -15.91 7.57
CA ASP A 173 3.72 -15.88 8.49
C ASP A 173 5.03 -15.66 7.72
N ALA A 174 5.20 -16.27 6.54
CA ALA A 174 6.39 -16.09 5.72
C ALA A 174 6.52 -14.63 5.23
N VAL A 175 5.43 -14.00 4.79
CA VAL A 175 5.39 -12.58 4.42
C VAL A 175 5.73 -11.70 5.63
N LEU A 176 5.07 -11.93 6.77
CA LEU A 176 5.28 -11.13 7.98
C LEU A 176 6.72 -11.24 8.51
N ARG A 177 7.32 -12.43 8.43
CA ARG A 177 8.74 -12.63 8.78
C ARG A 177 9.68 -11.90 7.81
N ALA A 178 9.36 -11.86 6.51
CA ALA A 178 10.12 -11.11 5.52
C ALA A 178 10.10 -9.61 5.87
N LEU A 179 8.95 -9.06 6.22
CA LEU A 179 8.82 -7.65 6.64
C LEU A 179 9.71 -7.35 7.87
N VAL A 180 9.65 -8.20 8.89
CA VAL A 180 10.48 -8.03 10.10
C VAL A 180 11.98 -8.16 9.78
N ALA A 181 12.35 -9.10 8.92
CA ALA A 181 13.76 -9.34 8.55
C ALA A 181 14.37 -8.22 7.68
N THR A 182 13.53 -7.45 6.96
CA THR A 182 13.97 -6.35 6.08
C THR A 182 13.72 -4.96 6.67
N ASP A 183 13.26 -4.87 7.93
CA ASP A 183 12.84 -3.62 8.56
C ASP A 183 11.77 -2.86 7.76
N THR A 184 10.97 -3.57 6.96
CA THR A 184 9.85 -3.03 6.21
C THR A 184 8.60 -3.05 7.09
N VAL A 185 7.88 -1.92 7.18
CA VAL A 185 6.63 -1.88 7.95
C VAL A 185 5.46 -2.42 7.12
N ILE A 186 4.34 -2.77 7.79
CA ILE A 186 3.11 -3.15 7.09
C ILE A 186 2.12 -1.98 7.11
N GLU A 187 1.40 -1.80 6.02
CA GLU A 187 0.27 -0.86 5.96
C GLU A 187 -0.97 -1.46 6.62
N ILE A 188 -1.70 -0.67 7.41
CA ILE A 188 -3.11 -0.90 7.67
C ILE A 188 -3.90 -0.14 6.60
N ASN A 189 -4.23 -0.83 5.51
CA ASN A 189 -5.06 -0.25 4.47
C ASN A 189 -6.52 -0.21 4.92
N THR A 190 -7.14 0.98 4.83
CA THR A 190 -8.45 1.19 5.44
C THR A 190 -9.63 0.84 4.54
N ARG A 191 -9.37 0.52 3.27
CA ARG A 191 -10.42 0.27 2.25
C ARG A 191 -11.39 -0.82 2.69
N ARG A 192 -10.87 -1.91 3.25
CA ARG A 192 -11.69 -3.04 3.71
C ARG A 192 -12.16 -2.94 5.16
N LEU A 193 -11.70 -1.95 5.91
CA LEU A 193 -12.18 -1.71 7.29
C LEU A 193 -13.59 -1.09 7.35
N SER A 194 -14.24 -0.87 6.22
CA SER A 194 -15.63 -0.40 6.16
C SER A 194 -16.62 -1.43 6.69
N THR A 195 -16.27 -2.71 6.71
CA THR A 195 -17.15 -3.81 7.10
C THR A 195 -16.62 -4.57 8.32
N PRO A 196 -17.51 -5.11 9.19
CA PRO A 196 -17.08 -5.98 10.29
C PRO A 196 -16.32 -7.22 9.81
N ARG A 197 -16.65 -7.73 8.63
CA ARG A 197 -15.98 -8.89 8.04
C ARG A 197 -14.52 -8.55 7.71
N GLY A 198 -14.26 -7.44 7.02
CA GLY A 198 -12.88 -7.03 6.69
C GLY A 198 -12.02 -6.84 7.94
N ILE A 199 -12.58 -6.23 8.99
CA ILE A 199 -11.88 -6.10 10.28
C ILE A 199 -11.57 -7.48 10.89
N LYS A 200 -12.53 -8.39 10.87
CA LYS A 200 -12.39 -9.74 11.42
C LYS A 200 -11.27 -10.52 10.72
N GLU A 201 -11.17 -10.41 9.40
CA GLU A 201 -10.15 -11.15 8.62
C GLU A 201 -8.76 -10.52 8.71
N LEU A 202 -8.68 -9.19 8.78
CA LEU A 202 -7.39 -8.48 8.86
C LEU A 202 -6.78 -8.45 10.27
N ALA A 203 -7.60 -8.36 11.32
CA ALA A 203 -7.11 -8.24 12.69
C ALA A 203 -6.14 -9.36 13.12
N PRO A 204 -6.37 -10.66 12.81
CA PRO A 204 -5.43 -11.72 13.13
C PRO A 204 -4.06 -11.56 12.46
N ILE A 205 -4.00 -10.98 11.25
CA ILE A 205 -2.75 -10.74 10.52
C ILE A 205 -1.90 -9.69 11.26
N TYR A 206 -2.49 -8.56 11.66
CA TYR A 206 -1.76 -7.50 12.40
C TYR A 206 -1.35 -7.94 13.80
N ARG A 207 -2.19 -8.72 14.50
CA ARG A 207 -1.82 -9.36 15.75
C ARG A 207 -0.61 -10.26 15.56
N ARG A 208 -0.64 -11.10 14.52
CA ARG A 208 0.47 -12.01 14.22
C ARG A 208 1.75 -11.28 13.84
N TYR A 209 1.64 -10.18 13.10
CA TYR A 209 2.77 -9.31 12.82
C TYR A 209 3.47 -8.83 14.10
N TYR A 210 2.68 -8.39 15.10
CA TYR A 210 3.22 -8.03 16.41
C TYR A 210 3.90 -9.21 17.13
N GLU A 211 3.27 -10.38 17.13
CA GLU A 211 3.81 -11.60 17.75
C GLU A 211 5.16 -12.03 17.13
N LEU A 212 5.34 -11.80 15.82
CA LEU A 212 6.57 -12.10 15.08
C LEU A 212 7.66 -11.02 15.22
N GLY A 213 7.40 -9.94 15.94
CA GLY A 213 8.39 -8.90 16.21
C GLY A 213 8.14 -7.57 15.50
N GLY A 214 7.11 -7.48 14.64
CA GLY A 214 6.70 -6.22 14.03
C GLY A 214 6.22 -5.23 15.09
N ARG A 215 6.48 -3.94 14.89
CA ARG A 215 6.13 -2.89 15.87
C ARG A 215 5.50 -1.67 15.23
N TYR A 216 5.73 -1.45 13.98
CA TYR A 216 5.38 -0.22 13.28
C TYR A 216 4.45 -0.48 12.11
N VAL A 217 3.48 0.41 11.92
CA VAL A 217 2.53 0.36 10.81
C VAL A 217 2.33 1.73 10.21
N THR A 218 2.09 1.81 8.90
CA THR A 218 1.48 2.98 8.29
C THR A 218 -0.03 2.79 8.23
N ILE A 219 -0.78 3.88 8.09
CA ILE A 219 -2.22 3.82 7.78
C ILE A 219 -2.42 4.50 6.43
N GLY A 220 -3.10 3.83 5.51
CA GLY A 220 -3.38 4.33 4.18
C GLY A 220 -4.83 4.12 3.77
N SER A 221 -5.46 5.14 3.18
CA SER A 221 -6.83 5.03 2.69
C SER A 221 -6.93 4.49 1.26
N ASP A 222 -5.85 4.60 0.51
CA ASP A 222 -5.82 4.23 -0.91
C ASP A 222 -6.87 5.03 -1.70
N ALA A 223 -6.94 6.35 -1.38
CA ALA A 223 -7.97 7.24 -1.90
C ALA A 223 -7.60 7.78 -3.27
N HIS A 224 -8.53 7.64 -4.22
CA HIS A 224 -8.48 8.18 -5.57
C HIS A 224 -9.49 9.31 -5.79
N VAL A 225 -10.29 9.59 -4.76
CA VAL A 225 -11.30 10.67 -4.75
C VAL A 225 -11.33 11.35 -3.38
N PRO A 226 -11.72 12.63 -3.28
CA PRO A 226 -11.68 13.38 -2.02
C PRO A 226 -12.43 12.71 -0.87
N ASP A 227 -13.58 12.10 -1.14
CA ASP A 227 -14.40 11.41 -0.13
C ASP A 227 -13.75 10.11 0.39
N GLY A 228 -12.73 9.63 -0.29
CA GLY A 228 -11.93 8.48 0.11
C GLY A 228 -10.83 8.82 1.12
N VAL A 229 -10.35 10.07 1.12
CA VAL A 229 -9.26 10.51 1.98
C VAL A 229 -9.59 10.28 3.44
N SER A 230 -8.70 9.53 4.11
CA SER A 230 -8.83 9.16 5.53
C SER A 230 -10.09 8.36 5.88
N ARG A 231 -10.72 7.72 4.91
CA ARG A 231 -11.88 6.85 5.17
C ARG A 231 -11.49 5.75 6.16
N ASN A 232 -12.34 5.50 7.16
CA ASN A 232 -12.13 4.50 8.21
C ASN A 232 -10.82 4.65 9.02
N TYR A 233 -10.19 5.82 9.01
CA TYR A 233 -8.91 6.06 9.66
C TYR A 233 -8.95 5.75 11.17
N ASP A 234 -10.01 6.13 11.87
CA ASP A 234 -10.15 5.83 13.30
C ASP A 234 -10.22 4.33 13.59
N ARG A 235 -10.86 3.54 12.72
CA ARG A 235 -10.87 2.07 12.84
C ARG A 235 -9.47 1.47 12.70
N ALA A 236 -8.65 1.99 11.80
CA ALA A 236 -7.26 1.57 11.66
C ALA A 236 -6.44 1.94 12.91
N ARG A 237 -6.66 3.12 13.48
CA ARG A 237 -6.02 3.52 14.75
C ARG A 237 -6.44 2.62 15.91
N GLU A 238 -7.70 2.26 16.00
CA GLU A 238 -8.19 1.32 17.01
C GLU A 238 -7.54 -0.05 16.84
N LEU A 239 -7.41 -0.53 15.60
CA LEU A 239 -6.76 -1.80 15.28
C LEU A 239 -5.27 -1.77 15.67
N ALA A 240 -4.54 -0.71 15.33
CA ALA A 240 -3.15 -0.54 15.72
C ALA A 240 -2.99 -0.55 17.25
N ARG A 241 -3.85 0.19 17.97
CA ARG A 241 -3.83 0.23 19.45
C ARG A 241 -4.16 -1.11 20.08
N ALA A 242 -5.10 -1.88 19.50
CA ALA A 242 -5.49 -3.19 20.04
C ALA A 242 -4.34 -4.19 20.04
N PHE A 243 -3.32 -3.99 19.22
CA PHE A 243 -2.15 -4.87 19.11
C PHE A 243 -0.82 -4.17 19.44
N ASP A 244 -0.85 -3.05 20.16
CA ASP A 244 0.35 -2.29 20.54
C ASP A 244 1.29 -1.93 19.38
N LEU A 245 0.71 -1.71 18.19
CA LEU A 245 1.43 -1.27 17.00
C LEU A 245 1.53 0.25 16.99
N GLN A 246 2.74 0.77 16.77
CA GLN A 246 2.99 2.20 16.68
C GLN A 246 2.75 2.68 15.24
N ILE A 247 1.95 3.73 15.10
CA ILE A 247 1.67 4.33 13.80
C ILE A 247 2.83 5.24 13.43
N VAL A 248 3.35 5.06 12.21
CA VAL A 248 4.49 5.82 11.69
C VAL A 248 4.17 6.45 10.34
N THR A 249 4.96 7.45 9.98
CA THR A 249 5.06 8.02 8.64
C THR A 249 6.54 8.11 8.24
N PHE A 250 6.81 8.54 7.02
CA PHE A 250 8.16 8.67 6.52
C PHE A 250 8.40 10.08 5.95
N ARG A 251 9.60 10.59 6.19
CA ARG A 251 10.10 11.82 5.60
C ARG A 251 11.56 11.61 5.21
N GLU A 252 11.91 11.90 3.97
CA GLU A 252 13.27 11.65 3.46
C GLU A 252 13.72 10.19 3.70
N ARG A 253 12.78 9.25 3.55
CA ARG A 253 12.97 7.81 3.79
C ARG A 253 13.25 7.45 5.26
N GLN A 254 13.16 8.40 6.17
CA GLN A 254 13.35 8.20 7.60
C GLN A 254 12.00 8.04 8.30
N MET A 255 11.86 6.96 9.07
CA MET A 255 10.66 6.68 9.85
C MET A 255 10.48 7.71 10.98
N ARG A 256 9.24 8.15 11.18
CA ARG A 256 8.84 9.07 12.24
C ARG A 256 7.58 8.55 12.92
N ILE A 257 7.58 8.48 14.25
CA ILE A 257 6.41 8.09 15.02
C ILE A 257 5.35 9.20 14.94
N CYS A 258 4.11 8.79 14.68
CA CYS A 258 2.94 9.68 14.72
C CYS A 258 2.43 9.83 16.16
N GLU A 259 2.27 11.07 16.59
CA GLU A 259 1.76 11.45 17.94
C GLU A 259 0.60 12.44 17.82
#